data_de4a436c3ac534d5f086ce1381c2de63
#
_entry.id   de4a436c3ac534d5f086ce1381c2de63
#
_cell.length_a   1.000
_cell.length_b   1.000
_cell.length_c   1.000
_cell.angle_alpha   90.00
_cell.angle_beta   90.00
_cell.angle_gamma   90.00
#
_symmetry.space_group_name_H-M   'P 1'
#
loop_
_entity.id
_entity.type
_entity.pdbx_description
1 polymer ?
#
loop_
_entity_poly.entity_id
_entity_poly.type
_entity_poly.pdbx_seq_one_letter_code
_entity_poly.pdbx_strand_id
1 'polypeptide(L)'
;MSCSGKSKNILNALKYAKKNKIDTISFTGFKSEKSIKQLSKYCVNLNIYNYGISEDIFQSIMHMVSQYLRQKNGLNKLEIY
;
A
#
# COMPACT_ATOMS: atom_id res chain seq x y z
N MET A 1 -3.68 -2.31 -0.95
CA MET A 1 -3.87 -1.90 0.45
C MET A 1 -4.95 -2.74 1.11
N SER A 2 -4.76 -3.12 2.35
CA SER A 2 -5.75 -3.89 3.09
C SER A 2 -5.70 -3.52 4.57
N CYS A 3 -6.79 -2.99 5.11
CA CYS A 3 -6.82 -2.61 6.52
C CYS A 3 -6.63 -3.82 7.45
N SER A 4 -7.37 -4.90 7.19
CA SER A 4 -7.29 -6.12 8.02
C SER A 4 -6.06 -6.97 7.71
N GLY A 5 -5.55 -6.89 6.49
CA GLY A 5 -4.49 -7.77 6.03
C GLY A 5 -4.94 -9.21 5.75
N LYS A 6 -6.25 -9.47 5.75
CA LYS A 6 -6.80 -10.83 5.62
C LYS A 6 -7.66 -11.03 4.38
N SER A 7 -7.82 -10.00 3.54
CA SER A 7 -8.70 -10.06 2.37
C SER A 7 -8.19 -11.06 1.35
N LYS A 8 -9.03 -12.03 0.99
CA LYS A 8 -8.65 -13.08 0.03
C LYS A 8 -8.26 -12.53 -1.33
N ASN A 9 -8.97 -11.51 -1.80
CA ASN A 9 -8.66 -10.89 -3.09
C ASN A 9 -7.25 -10.27 -3.10
N ILE A 10 -6.85 -9.65 -2.01
CA ILE A 10 -5.50 -9.07 -1.87
C ILE A 10 -4.45 -10.18 -1.81
N LEU A 11 -4.70 -11.23 -1.02
CA LEU A 11 -3.79 -12.36 -0.92
C LEU A 11 -3.63 -13.06 -2.28
N ASN A 12 -4.70 -13.24 -3.02
CA ASN A 12 -4.65 -13.85 -4.35
C ASN A 12 -3.88 -12.98 -5.33
N ALA A 13 -4.07 -11.67 -5.29
CA ALA A 13 -3.32 -10.73 -6.13
C ALA A 13 -1.81 -10.80 -5.81
N LEU A 14 -1.44 -10.86 -4.54
CA LEU A 14 -0.04 -10.98 -4.13
C LEU A 14 0.57 -12.30 -4.56
N LYS A 15 -0.15 -13.39 -4.44
CA LYS A 15 0.30 -14.70 -4.92
C LYS A 15 0.56 -14.68 -6.42
N TYR A 16 -0.34 -14.10 -7.19
CA TYR A 16 -0.17 -13.94 -8.63
C TYR A 16 1.07 -13.11 -8.96
N ALA A 17 1.22 -11.98 -8.30
CA ALA A 17 2.37 -11.10 -8.52
C ALA A 17 3.69 -11.82 -8.20
N LYS A 18 3.74 -12.55 -7.08
CA LYS A 18 4.93 -13.28 -6.70
C LYS A 18 5.28 -14.39 -7.72
N LYS A 19 4.28 -15.12 -8.18
CA LYS A 19 4.44 -16.15 -9.20
C LYS A 19 5.01 -15.58 -10.49
N ASN A 20 4.62 -14.38 -10.85
CA ASN A 20 5.02 -13.70 -12.09
C ASN A 20 6.20 -12.74 -11.88
N LYS A 21 6.86 -12.80 -10.73
CA LYS A 21 8.04 -11.99 -10.40
C LYS A 21 7.78 -10.49 -10.49
N ILE A 22 6.58 -10.06 -10.12
CA ILE A 22 6.20 -8.65 -10.06
C ILE A 22 6.45 -8.16 -8.63
N ASP A 23 7.19 -7.06 -8.50
CA ASP A 23 7.44 -6.44 -7.20
C ASP A 23 6.16 -5.86 -6.62
N THR A 24 5.97 -6.04 -5.32
CA THR A 24 4.77 -5.57 -4.63
C THR A 24 5.12 -4.76 -3.40
N ILE A 25 4.28 -3.78 -3.12
CA ILE A 25 4.31 -3.01 -1.88
C ILE A 25 2.92 -3.12 -1.25
N SER A 26 2.87 -3.61 -0.02
CA SER A 26 1.62 -3.77 0.70
C SER A 26 1.52 -2.75 1.83
N PHE A 27 0.33 -2.21 2.02
CA PHE A 27 -0.01 -1.34 3.13
C PHE A 27 -1.13 -1.99 3.94
N THR A 28 -0.89 -2.23 5.21
CA THR A 28 -1.87 -2.85 6.10
C THR A 28 -2.12 -1.96 7.30
N GLY A 29 -3.38 -1.97 7.78
CA GLY A 29 -3.77 -1.15 8.92
C GLY A 29 -3.58 -1.86 10.25
N PHE A 30 -4.13 -3.05 10.36
CA PHE A 30 -4.13 -3.83 11.59
C PHE A 30 -2.81 -4.57 11.81
N LYS A 31 -2.72 -5.34 12.87
CA LYS A 31 -1.54 -6.15 13.13
C LYS A 31 -1.24 -7.00 11.92
N SER A 32 0.00 -6.94 11.49
CA SER A 32 0.43 -7.55 10.25
C SER A 32 0.29 -9.07 10.26
N GLU A 33 -0.41 -9.60 9.27
CA GLU A 33 -0.48 -11.05 9.04
C GLU A 33 0.79 -11.52 8.34
N LYS A 34 1.30 -12.69 8.74
CA LYS A 34 2.49 -13.28 8.13
C LYS A 34 2.34 -13.46 6.63
N SER A 35 1.15 -13.87 6.18
CA SER A 35 0.90 -14.14 4.76
C SER A 35 1.16 -12.94 3.87
N ILE A 36 0.70 -11.75 4.25
CA ILE A 36 0.93 -10.53 3.46
C ILE A 36 2.42 -10.18 3.47
N LYS A 37 3.07 -10.25 4.63
CA LYS A 37 4.51 -9.99 4.71
C LYS A 37 5.33 -10.92 3.83
N GLN A 38 4.99 -12.22 3.81
CA GLN A 38 5.72 -13.21 3.04
C GLN A 38 5.50 -13.08 1.54
N LEU A 39 4.31 -12.63 1.13
CA LEU A 39 3.96 -12.50 -0.28
C LEU A 39 4.38 -11.17 -0.88
N SER A 40 4.61 -10.14 -0.07
CA SER A 40 4.98 -8.82 -0.54
C SER A 40 6.48 -8.63 -0.49
N LYS A 41 7.03 -7.91 -1.46
CA LYS A 41 8.43 -7.51 -1.42
C LYS A 41 8.67 -6.49 -0.32
N TYR A 42 7.77 -5.53 -0.20
CA TYR A 42 7.79 -4.52 0.87
C TYR A 42 6.42 -4.49 1.54
N CYS A 43 6.40 -4.35 2.86
CA CYS A 43 5.15 -4.25 3.61
C CYS A 43 5.26 -3.12 4.62
N VAL A 44 4.34 -2.17 4.53
CA VAL A 44 4.18 -1.08 5.49
C VAL A 44 2.95 -1.37 6.33
N ASN A 45 3.13 -1.56 7.63
CA ASN A 45 2.05 -1.83 8.55
C ASN A 45 1.86 -0.66 9.50
N LEU A 46 0.64 -0.13 9.58
CA LEU A 46 0.32 1.01 10.44
C LEU A 46 0.10 0.60 11.89
N ASN A 47 -0.30 -0.64 12.11
CA ASN A 47 -0.69 -1.16 13.43
C ASN A 47 -1.78 -0.32 14.10
N ILE A 48 -2.77 0.10 13.30
CA ILE A 48 -3.90 0.92 13.74
C ILE A 48 -5.18 0.11 13.53
N TYR A 49 -5.92 -0.14 14.59
CA TYR A 49 -7.14 -0.95 14.57
C TYR A 49 -8.38 -0.08 14.36
N ASN A 50 -8.37 0.70 13.28
CA ASN A 50 -9.48 1.56 12.92
C ASN A 50 -9.51 1.71 11.39
N TYR A 51 -10.60 1.27 10.76
CA TYR A 51 -10.72 1.31 9.31
C TYR A 51 -10.64 2.73 8.75
N GLY A 52 -11.41 3.65 9.33
CA GLY A 52 -11.46 5.03 8.85
C GLY A 52 -10.10 5.71 8.91
N ILE A 53 -9.43 5.60 10.06
CA ILE A 53 -8.10 6.21 10.24
C ILE A 53 -7.09 5.57 9.29
N SER A 54 -7.11 4.24 9.17
CA SER A 54 -6.19 3.54 8.26
C SER A 54 -6.41 3.94 6.82
N GLU A 55 -7.67 4.03 6.39
CA GLU A 55 -8.00 4.45 5.02
C GLU A 55 -7.56 5.89 4.75
N ASP A 56 -7.74 6.80 5.72
CA ASP A 56 -7.29 8.19 5.59
C ASP A 56 -5.77 8.27 5.44
N ILE A 57 -5.04 7.48 6.23
CA ILE A 57 -3.58 7.44 6.13
C ILE A 57 -3.14 6.85 4.80
N PHE A 58 -3.77 5.78 4.34
CA PHE A 58 -3.47 5.20 3.03
C PHE A 58 -3.68 6.22 1.92
N GLN A 59 -4.76 6.97 1.96
CA GLN A 59 -5.04 8.00 0.99
C GLN A 59 -3.96 9.09 1.00
N SER A 60 -3.55 9.53 2.19
CA SER A 60 -2.47 10.50 2.35
C SER A 60 -1.16 9.99 1.75
N ILE A 61 -0.82 8.73 1.98
CA ILE A 61 0.38 8.11 1.40
C ILE A 61 0.30 8.10 -0.13
N MET A 62 -0.85 7.75 -0.69
CA MET A 62 -1.03 7.74 -2.15
C MET A 62 -0.86 9.14 -2.74
N HIS A 63 -1.38 10.17 -2.07
CA HIS A 63 -1.18 11.55 -2.50
C HIS A 63 0.31 11.94 -2.47
N MET A 64 1.02 11.58 -1.41
CA MET A 64 2.46 11.86 -1.30
C MET A 64 3.26 11.17 -2.41
N VAL A 65 2.96 9.91 -2.70
CA VAL A 65 3.63 9.18 -3.78
C VAL A 65 3.35 9.83 -5.13
N SER A 66 2.10 10.20 -5.38
CA SER A 66 1.72 10.87 -6.63
C SER A 66 2.44 12.20 -6.79
N GLN A 67 2.54 13.00 -5.72
CA GLN A 67 3.26 14.28 -5.76
C GLN A 67 4.75 14.06 -6.02
N TYR A 68 5.34 13.08 -5.38
CA TYR A 68 6.76 12.76 -5.58
C TYR A 68 7.04 12.38 -7.04
N LEU A 69 6.22 11.49 -7.61
CA LEU A 69 6.38 11.06 -8.99
C LEU A 69 6.18 12.21 -9.97
N ARG A 70 5.24 13.09 -9.68
CA ARG A 70 4.97 14.26 -10.49
C ARG A 70 6.18 15.19 -10.53
N GLN A 71 6.78 15.48 -9.37
CA GLN A 71 7.99 16.30 -9.31
C GLN A 71 9.16 15.63 -10.02
N LYS A 72 9.36 14.35 -9.78
CA LYS A 72 10.46 13.59 -10.38
C LYS A 72 10.40 13.59 -11.90
N ASN A 73 9.20 13.62 -12.47
CA ASN A 73 9.00 13.62 -13.92
C ASN A 73 8.88 15.03 -14.50
N GLY A 74 9.28 16.06 -13.78
CA GLY A 74 9.31 17.43 -14.27
C GLY A 74 7.98 18.18 -14.24
N LEU A 75 6.96 17.65 -13.57
CA LEU A 75 5.67 18.29 -13.42
C LEU A 75 5.64 19.03 -12.08
N ASN A 76 6.12 20.27 -12.06
CA ASN A 76 6.53 20.95 -10.84
C ASN A 76 5.46 21.70 -10.04
N LYS A 77 4.19 21.67 -10.46
CA LYS A 77 3.18 22.52 -9.83
C LYS A 77 2.42 21.78 -8.75
N LEU A 78 2.98 21.74 -7.55
CA LEU A 78 2.35 21.10 -6.41
C LEU A 78 1.04 21.74 -6.00
N GLU A 79 0.92 23.06 -6.13
CA GLU A 79 -0.25 23.83 -5.73
C GLU A 79 -1.50 23.51 -6.54
N ILE A 80 -1.35 22.86 -7.67
CA ILE A 80 -2.49 22.50 -8.51
C ILE A 80 -2.98 21.09 -8.25
N TYR A 81 -2.26 20.33 -7.46
CA TYR A 81 -2.59 18.97 -7.17
C TYR A 81 -3.37 18.87 -5.85
#